data_6693f8a8f46cd3e0d0ff36aae0f1cc96
#
_entry.id   6693f8a8f46cd3e0d0ff36aae0f1cc96
#
_cell.length_a   1.000
_cell.length_b   1.000
_cell.length_c   1.000
_cell.angle_alpha   90.00
_cell.angle_beta   90.00
_cell.angle_gamma   90.00
#
_symmetry.space_group_name_H-M   'P 1'
#
loop_
_entity.id
_entity.type
_entity.pdbx_description
1 polymer ?
#
loop_
_entity_poly.entity_id
_entity_poly.type
_entity_poly.pdbx_seq_one_letter_code
_entity_poly.pdbx_strand_id
1 'polypeptide(L)'
;MNTTTRWFCTLSIFFFCLQNGFSQERPAFELKVIKDPDGTVYWPLALPVYIQLSSQPEGNGAVQLTKVKEDDMKEFGLPLKWDGPGIHYLRHFDKLNTKLLEKEVAYPVHVDGQAPITLLQLQSAPTYFSKKQYFGKGLKGILSASDDMAKVATTQYSINGGAYSEYKSELAFAEEREYQVKFLSADRVGNAEETKSKEFTVDLTAPTTKYAIAIDQLEEKILSPRTLITLTSSDNLAGVKRIVYAFDSSKPIAYLGKISPAALTDGDHILNYSSTDNVQNEELNQTFPFYLDKIAPVITSSIDINYSKVNGITYVAKSSTINLAATDNKAGVKDIFYTVNGIAESKYVSPFKLPQKQGKYSIRYRGVDNVNNRAPFTTDDNLGNMFLDDTPPQLAHEISSPKVFTRDTLFITKDSKITLKSFDYESGSARIDYKIDNATTETYSQSIKLSSDGKHTVAYTGID
;
A
#
# COMPACT_ATOMS: atom_id res chain seq x y z
N MET A 1 57.75 -19.75 4.29
CA MET A 1 57.13 -19.28 3.05
C MET A 1 56.18 -18.16 3.42
N ASN A 2 56.62 -16.92 3.14
CA ASN A 2 55.92 -15.68 3.49
C ASN A 2 54.85 -15.35 2.47
N THR A 3 53.63 -15.07 2.93
CA THR A 3 52.61 -14.40 2.15
C THR A 3 52.20 -13.09 2.85
N THR A 4 52.70 -12.00 2.30
CA THR A 4 52.44 -10.61 2.66
C THR A 4 51.08 -10.22 2.14
N THR A 5 50.15 -9.92 3.06
CA THR A 5 48.85 -9.29 2.76
C THR A 5 49.04 -7.78 2.70
N ARG A 6 48.88 -7.19 1.52
CA ARG A 6 48.88 -5.74 1.30
C ARG A 6 47.47 -5.17 1.64
N TRP A 7 47.42 -4.33 2.63
CA TRP A 7 46.29 -3.44 2.92
C TRP A 7 46.36 -2.22 1.99
N PHE A 8 45.35 -2.04 1.15
CA PHE A 8 45.13 -0.78 0.44
C PHE A 8 44.30 0.13 1.34
N CYS A 9 44.94 1.17 1.85
CA CYS A 9 44.31 2.28 2.55
C CYS A 9 43.87 3.29 1.48
N THR A 10 42.58 3.31 1.12
CA THR A 10 42.00 4.37 0.28
C THR A 10 41.69 5.57 1.18
N LEU A 11 42.53 6.60 1.04
CA LEU A 11 42.36 7.90 1.66
C LEU A 11 41.27 8.66 0.89
N SER A 12 40.03 8.65 1.39
CA SER A 12 38.96 9.50 0.89
C SER A 12 39.16 10.91 1.42
N ILE A 13 39.68 11.81 0.58
CA ILE A 13 39.73 13.23 0.86
C ILE A 13 38.32 13.77 0.74
N PHE A 14 37.64 13.95 1.88
CA PHE A 14 36.43 14.77 1.95
C PHE A 14 36.84 16.25 1.73
N PHE A 15 36.57 16.77 0.55
CA PHE A 15 36.50 18.19 0.32
C PHE A 15 35.30 18.75 1.10
N PHE A 16 35.56 19.25 2.31
CA PHE A 16 34.65 20.17 2.97
C PHE A 16 34.65 21.45 2.16
N CYS A 17 33.73 21.63 1.26
CA CYS A 17 33.36 22.95 0.76
C CYS A 17 32.80 23.72 1.95
N LEU A 18 33.66 24.49 2.63
CA LEU A 18 33.22 25.61 3.44
C LEU A 18 32.50 26.58 2.50
N GLN A 19 31.18 26.42 2.37
CA GLN A 19 30.34 27.51 1.93
C GLN A 19 30.46 28.59 3.02
N ASN A 20 31.37 29.52 2.83
CA ASN A 20 31.33 30.80 3.50
C ASN A 20 29.98 31.42 3.14
N GLY A 21 29.01 31.29 4.03
CA GLY A 21 27.76 32.03 3.95
C GLY A 21 28.11 33.52 4.09
N PHE A 22 28.35 34.16 2.97
CA PHE A 22 28.22 35.59 2.90
C PHE A 22 26.77 35.91 3.21
N SER A 23 26.49 36.29 4.46
CA SER A 23 25.26 37.00 4.79
C SER A 23 25.27 38.23 3.91
N GLN A 24 24.48 38.19 2.82
CA GLN A 24 24.41 39.39 1.98
C GLN A 24 23.76 40.49 2.80
N GLU A 25 24.52 41.61 2.88
CA GLU A 25 24.07 42.79 3.57
C GLU A 25 22.74 43.29 2.96
N ARG A 26 21.86 43.76 3.82
CA ARG A 26 20.63 44.45 3.43
C ARG A 26 20.99 45.55 2.44
N PRO A 27 20.23 45.76 1.34
CA PRO A 27 20.43 46.86 0.44
C PRO A 27 20.41 48.21 1.21
N ALA A 28 21.40 49.05 0.95
CA ALA A 28 21.43 50.39 1.49
C ALA A 28 20.67 51.35 0.56
N PHE A 29 19.88 52.23 1.14
CA PHE A 29 19.12 53.25 0.40
C PHE A 29 19.57 54.61 0.89
N GLU A 30 19.91 55.50 -0.06
CA GLU A 30 20.35 56.85 0.23
C GLU A 30 19.15 57.76 0.43
N LEU A 31 19.15 58.55 1.53
CA LEU A 31 18.14 59.56 1.78
C LEU A 31 18.40 60.76 0.85
N LYS A 32 17.38 61.17 0.10
CA LYS A 32 17.47 62.27 -0.88
C LYS A 32 16.15 63.03 -1.00
N VAL A 33 16.30 64.32 -1.26
CA VAL A 33 15.18 65.19 -1.59
C VAL A 33 14.75 64.97 -3.04
N ILE A 34 13.47 64.82 -3.28
CA ILE A 34 12.89 64.66 -4.62
C ILE A 34 12.01 65.87 -4.91
N LYS A 35 12.14 66.42 -6.12
CA LYS A 35 11.23 67.40 -6.69
C LYS A 35 10.53 66.82 -7.91
N ASP A 36 9.22 66.78 -7.85
CA ASP A 36 8.43 66.30 -8.96
C ASP A 36 8.27 67.40 -10.05
N PRO A 37 7.91 67.06 -11.29
CA PRO A 37 7.76 67.97 -12.40
C PRO A 37 6.68 69.09 -12.14
N ASP A 38 5.74 68.81 -11.28
CA ASP A 38 4.71 69.79 -10.83
C ASP A 38 5.20 70.79 -9.78
N GLY A 39 6.45 70.60 -9.35
CA GLY A 39 7.08 71.45 -8.35
C GLY A 39 6.96 70.90 -6.90
N THR A 40 6.23 69.83 -6.67
CA THR A 40 6.07 69.22 -5.35
C THR A 40 7.42 68.71 -4.85
N VAL A 41 7.78 69.06 -3.64
CA VAL A 41 9.03 68.64 -3.01
C VAL A 41 8.77 67.63 -1.92
N TYR A 42 9.41 66.46 -1.99
CA TYR A 42 9.42 65.40 -0.98
C TYR A 42 10.75 65.40 -0.26
N TRP A 43 10.68 65.37 1.06
CA TRP A 43 11.88 65.45 1.92
C TRP A 43 11.84 64.34 2.95
N PRO A 44 12.92 63.56 3.11
CA PRO A 44 12.95 62.52 4.14
C PRO A 44 13.05 63.20 5.52
N LEU A 45 12.23 62.75 6.47
CA LEU A 45 12.18 63.30 7.84
C LEU A 45 13.58 63.33 8.53
N ALA A 46 14.38 62.33 8.30
CA ALA A 46 15.72 62.18 8.90
C ALA A 46 16.78 63.11 8.29
N LEU A 47 16.51 63.72 7.12
CA LEU A 47 17.46 64.58 6.47
C LEU A 47 17.34 66.00 6.96
N PRO A 48 18.41 66.62 7.49
CA PRO A 48 18.37 68.00 8.02
C PRO A 48 18.20 69.04 6.90
N VAL A 49 17.65 70.20 7.25
CA VAL A 49 17.52 71.37 6.37
C VAL A 49 18.62 72.37 6.74
N TYR A 50 19.34 72.83 5.71
CA TYR A 50 20.34 73.87 5.86
C TYR A 50 19.88 75.11 5.10
N ILE A 51 20.07 76.32 5.73
CA ILE A 51 19.76 77.55 5.07
C ILE A 51 21.09 78.08 4.47
N GLN A 52 21.01 78.41 3.17
CA GLN A 52 22.15 79.06 2.46
C GLN A 52 21.70 80.39 1.94
N LEU A 53 22.66 81.34 1.94
CA LEU A 53 22.52 82.67 1.31
C LEU A 53 23.23 82.70 -0.03
N SER A 54 22.49 83.06 -1.10
CA SER A 54 23.04 83.24 -2.42
C SER A 54 22.61 84.57 -3.00
N SER A 55 23.46 85.23 -3.69
CA SER A 55 23.17 86.48 -4.44
C SER A 55 22.57 86.09 -5.83
N GLN A 56 22.52 84.84 -6.21
CA GLN A 56 21.97 84.37 -7.49
C GLN A 56 20.73 83.45 -7.32
N PRO A 57 19.75 83.59 -8.13
CA PRO A 57 18.51 82.78 -8.02
C PRO A 57 18.75 81.26 -8.14
N GLU A 58 19.72 80.83 -8.89
CA GLU A 58 20.11 79.46 -9.08
C GLU A 58 20.96 78.88 -7.91
N GLY A 59 21.25 79.68 -6.88
CA GLY A 59 22.05 79.24 -5.76
C GLY A 59 23.55 79.13 -6.00
N ASN A 60 24.04 79.50 -7.17
CA ASN A 60 25.46 79.49 -7.49
C ASN A 60 26.26 80.46 -6.54
N GLY A 61 27.30 79.97 -5.93
CA GLY A 61 28.09 80.75 -4.95
C GLY A 61 27.38 80.89 -3.58
N ALA A 62 26.38 80.06 -3.31
CA ALA A 62 25.71 80.09 -2.02
C ALA A 62 26.67 79.78 -0.87
N VAL A 63 26.58 80.58 0.14
CA VAL A 63 27.35 80.41 1.38
C VAL A 63 26.43 79.87 2.45
N GLN A 64 26.71 78.64 2.92
CA GLN A 64 26.01 78.05 4.05
C GLN A 64 26.23 78.94 5.28
N LEU A 65 25.18 79.25 6.00
CA LEU A 65 25.32 79.94 7.28
C LEU A 65 25.90 78.96 8.29
N THR A 66 27.25 78.97 8.37
CA THR A 66 27.99 78.19 9.36
C THR A 66 28.28 79.01 10.59
N LYS A 67 28.49 78.34 11.72
CA LYS A 67 28.88 78.88 13.00
C LYS A 67 30.02 79.97 12.88
N VAL A 68 29.80 81.06 13.46
CA VAL A 68 30.90 82.02 13.82
C VAL A 68 31.37 81.63 15.22
N LYS A 69 32.55 81.01 15.31
CA LYS A 69 33.27 80.54 16.49
C LYS A 69 32.49 79.92 17.65
N GLU A 70 33.03 78.87 18.18
CA GLU A 70 32.39 77.91 19.12
C GLU A 70 31.91 78.46 20.46
N ASP A 71 32.36 79.69 20.85
CA ASP A 71 32.13 80.25 22.21
C ASP A 71 30.88 81.14 22.33
N ASP A 72 30.38 81.72 21.24
CA ASP A 72 29.35 82.76 21.38
C ASP A 72 27.95 82.39 20.92
N MET A 73 27.74 81.28 20.28
CA MET A 73 26.44 80.92 19.79
C MET A 73 26.17 79.38 19.78
N LYS A 74 25.79 78.85 20.91
CA LYS A 74 25.34 77.46 21.03
C LYS A 74 24.10 77.12 20.26
N GLU A 75 23.37 78.02 19.66
CA GLU A 75 22.05 77.80 19.03
C GLU A 75 21.99 78.19 17.55
N PHE A 76 22.93 78.91 16.97
CA PHE A 76 22.91 79.31 15.56
C PHE A 76 23.89 78.45 14.76
N GLY A 77 23.36 77.53 13.98
CA GLY A 77 24.19 76.67 13.09
C GLY A 77 23.92 75.18 13.24
N LEU A 78 22.94 74.79 14.07
CA LEU A 78 22.36 73.47 14.03
C LEU A 78 21.43 73.36 12.80
N PRO A 79 21.44 72.25 12.07
CA PRO A 79 20.52 72.06 11.01
C PRO A 79 19.08 72.10 11.57
N LEU A 80 18.17 72.70 10.82
CA LEU A 80 16.74 72.63 11.13
C LEU A 80 16.28 71.21 10.97
N LYS A 81 15.47 70.74 11.89
CA LYS A 81 14.83 69.40 11.82
C LYS A 81 13.33 69.61 11.68
N TRP A 82 12.74 68.70 10.90
CA TRP A 82 11.30 68.63 10.84
C TRP A 82 10.77 68.07 12.17
N ASP A 83 9.64 68.56 12.63
CA ASP A 83 8.98 68.11 13.86
C ASP A 83 8.15 66.83 13.69
N GLY A 84 7.89 66.42 12.45
CA GLY A 84 7.19 65.19 12.13
C GLY A 84 6.92 65.03 10.62
N PRO A 85 6.38 63.91 10.19
CA PRO A 85 5.94 63.72 8.83
C PRO A 85 4.71 64.54 8.54
N GLY A 86 4.52 64.93 7.27
CA GLY A 86 3.37 65.74 6.85
C GLY A 86 3.73 66.83 5.86
N ILE A 87 2.74 67.69 5.58
CA ILE A 87 2.99 68.82 4.69
C ILE A 87 3.40 70.02 5.54
N HIS A 88 4.61 70.47 5.38
CA HIS A 88 5.18 71.62 6.03
C HIS A 88 5.26 72.77 5.04
N TYR A 89 5.14 74.00 5.55
CA TYR A 89 5.19 75.21 4.74
C TYR A 89 6.37 76.05 5.11
N LEU A 90 7.31 76.30 4.18
CA LEU A 90 8.31 77.31 4.31
C LEU A 90 7.69 78.66 3.90
N ARG A 91 7.52 79.58 4.86
CA ARG A 91 6.85 80.83 4.64
C ARG A 91 7.85 81.99 4.69
N HIS A 92 7.78 82.90 3.77
CA HIS A 92 8.51 84.16 3.77
C HIS A 92 7.53 85.30 3.95
N PHE A 93 7.79 86.14 4.99
CA PHE A 93 7.07 87.37 5.25
C PHE A 93 7.88 88.54 4.77
N ASP A 94 7.38 89.24 3.80
CA ASP A 94 7.99 90.49 3.39
C ASP A 94 7.53 91.60 4.34
N LYS A 95 8.37 91.98 5.32
CA LYS A 95 8.12 93.06 6.30
C LYS A 95 8.58 94.45 5.86
N LEU A 96 9.12 94.60 4.67
CA LEU A 96 9.72 95.87 4.22
C LEU A 96 8.76 96.89 3.67
N ASN A 97 7.52 96.54 3.45
CA ASN A 97 6.48 97.45 2.92
C ASN A 97 5.13 97.29 3.57
N THR A 98 4.74 98.16 4.49
CA THR A 98 3.51 98.10 5.26
C THR A 98 2.23 98.26 4.42
N LYS A 99 2.28 98.40 3.09
CA LYS A 99 1.19 98.51 2.16
C LYS A 99 0.99 97.34 1.19
N LEU A 100 1.88 96.36 1.26
CA LEU A 100 1.83 95.18 0.42
C LEU A 100 1.78 93.88 1.24
N LEU A 101 0.84 93.78 2.13
CA LEU A 101 0.67 92.65 3.04
C LEU A 101 -0.02 91.41 2.35
N GLU A 102 0.04 91.34 1.04
CA GLU A 102 -0.83 90.34 0.38
C GLU A 102 -0.06 89.26 -0.46
N LYS A 103 1.23 89.11 -0.34
CA LYS A 103 1.92 87.99 -0.99
C LYS A 103 2.80 87.22 -0.02
N GLU A 104 2.15 86.39 0.74
CA GLU A 104 2.84 85.28 1.40
C GLU A 104 3.25 84.25 0.36
N VAL A 105 4.53 84.01 0.20
CA VAL A 105 5.05 82.88 -0.61
C VAL A 105 5.22 81.70 0.32
N ALA A 106 4.35 80.75 0.20
CA ALA A 106 4.42 79.49 0.94
C ALA A 106 4.89 78.39 0.00
N TYR A 107 6.00 77.73 0.34
CA TYR A 107 6.49 76.56 -0.34
C TYR A 107 6.09 75.34 0.44
N PRO A 108 5.15 74.50 -0.06
CA PRO A 108 4.83 73.25 0.59
C PRO A 108 5.96 72.24 0.39
N VAL A 109 6.34 71.58 1.49
CA VAL A 109 7.33 70.50 1.50
C VAL A 109 6.62 69.31 2.13
N HIS A 110 6.56 68.23 1.40
CA HIS A 110 6.01 66.96 1.87
C HIS A 110 7.13 66.18 2.59
N VAL A 111 7.08 66.18 3.91
CA VAL A 111 8.08 65.51 4.77
C VAL A 111 7.65 64.10 5.04
N ASP A 112 8.39 63.16 4.52
CA ASP A 112 8.12 61.73 4.63
C ASP A 112 9.12 61.08 5.59
N GLY A 113 8.60 60.44 6.61
CA GLY A 113 9.35 59.69 7.60
C GLY A 113 8.88 58.22 7.73
N GLN A 114 8.02 57.75 6.83
CA GLN A 114 7.48 56.43 6.86
C GLN A 114 8.05 55.60 5.70
N ALA A 115 8.43 54.38 6.00
CA ALA A 115 8.85 53.46 4.97
C ALA A 115 7.63 52.74 4.37
N PRO A 116 7.71 52.29 3.12
CA PRO A 116 6.66 51.45 2.49
C PRO A 116 6.32 50.22 3.31
N ILE A 117 5.13 49.66 3.09
CA ILE A 117 4.69 48.37 3.64
C ILE A 117 4.58 47.38 2.51
N THR A 118 5.43 46.34 2.56
CA THR A 118 5.39 45.23 1.56
C THR A 118 4.73 43.99 2.12
N LEU A 119 3.92 43.35 1.29
CA LEU A 119 3.27 42.05 1.56
C LEU A 119 3.72 41.03 0.51
N LEU A 120 4.01 39.83 0.95
CA LEU A 120 4.21 38.66 0.09
C LEU A 120 2.96 37.79 0.14
N GLN A 121 2.31 37.64 -0.99
CA GLN A 121 1.17 36.71 -1.18
C GLN A 121 1.65 35.47 -1.92
N LEU A 122 1.45 34.29 -1.32
CA LEU A 122 1.72 32.98 -1.92
C LEU A 122 0.39 32.40 -2.44
N GLN A 123 0.35 32.04 -3.73
CA GLN A 123 -0.89 31.61 -4.40
C GLN A 123 -0.66 30.61 -5.52
N SER A 124 -1.73 30.15 -6.16
CA SER A 124 -1.75 29.30 -7.36
C SER A 124 -1.27 27.86 -7.14
N ALA A 125 -1.11 27.40 -5.89
CA ALA A 125 -0.75 26.03 -5.57
C ALA A 125 -1.60 25.48 -4.43
N PRO A 126 -1.86 24.15 -4.40
CA PRO A 126 -2.41 23.50 -3.22
C PRO A 126 -1.50 23.74 -2.01
N THR A 127 -2.12 23.95 -0.84
CA THR A 127 -1.37 24.23 0.39
C THR A 127 -1.81 23.33 1.53
N TYR A 128 -0.87 23.01 2.38
CA TYR A 128 -1.07 22.26 3.62
C TYR A 128 -0.20 22.84 4.74
N PHE A 129 -0.76 22.93 5.93
CA PHE A 129 -0.07 23.40 7.10
C PHE A 129 -0.05 22.31 8.18
N SER A 130 1.14 21.98 8.66
CA SER A 130 1.34 21.19 9.87
C SER A 130 2.32 21.95 10.81
N LYS A 131 3.51 21.45 10.99
CA LYS A 131 4.59 22.21 11.68
C LYS A 131 5.20 23.31 10.79
N LYS A 132 5.15 23.10 9.47
CA LYS A 132 5.59 24.02 8.41
C LYS A 132 4.47 24.20 7.40
N GLN A 133 4.59 25.22 6.57
CA GLN A 133 3.69 25.44 5.45
C GLN A 133 4.26 24.75 4.20
N TYR A 134 3.47 23.86 3.60
CA TYR A 134 3.80 23.12 2.38
C TYR A 134 2.94 23.61 1.23
N PHE A 135 3.52 23.62 0.04
CA PHE A 135 2.83 23.96 -1.20
C PHE A 135 3.15 22.92 -2.27
N GLY A 136 2.17 22.59 -3.08
CA GLY A 136 2.34 21.75 -4.25
C GLY A 136 2.79 22.52 -5.49
N LYS A 137 2.64 21.89 -6.63
CA LYS A 137 3.04 22.40 -7.94
C LYS A 137 2.34 23.71 -8.29
N GLY A 138 3.09 24.63 -8.89
CA GLY A 138 2.56 25.87 -9.46
C GLY A 138 2.58 27.07 -8.52
N LEU A 139 3.30 27.00 -7.39
CA LEU A 139 3.40 28.08 -6.43
C LEU A 139 3.99 29.35 -7.06
N LYS A 140 3.29 30.45 -6.85
CA LYS A 140 3.71 31.81 -7.21
C LYS A 140 3.75 32.71 -5.99
N GLY A 141 4.69 33.65 -5.97
CA GLY A 141 4.79 34.71 -4.99
C GLY A 141 4.58 36.07 -5.63
N ILE A 142 3.68 36.87 -5.08
CA ILE A 142 3.45 38.25 -5.49
C ILE A 142 3.85 39.17 -4.36
N LEU A 143 4.76 40.08 -4.63
CA LEU A 143 5.10 41.19 -3.74
C LEU A 143 4.28 42.43 -4.13
N SER A 144 3.61 43.00 -3.16
CA SER A 144 2.90 44.27 -3.30
C SER A 144 3.36 45.24 -2.21
N ALA A 145 3.75 46.42 -2.60
CA ALA A 145 4.20 47.47 -1.69
C ALA A 145 3.32 48.72 -1.84
N SER A 146 3.05 49.37 -0.74
CA SER A 146 2.35 50.65 -0.72
C SER A 146 3.05 51.64 0.17
N ASP A 147 2.99 52.90 -0.21
CA ASP A 147 3.51 54.03 0.51
C ASP A 147 2.55 55.21 0.42
N ASP A 148 2.39 55.95 1.51
CA ASP A 148 1.33 56.97 1.60
C ASP A 148 1.73 58.33 1.05
N MET A 149 3.06 58.66 1.01
CA MET A 149 3.50 60.00 0.67
C MET A 149 4.48 60.05 -0.52
N ALA A 150 5.72 59.55 -0.34
CA ALA A 150 6.72 59.65 -1.38
C ALA A 150 6.61 58.62 -2.49
N LYS A 151 5.71 57.65 -2.35
CA LYS A 151 5.50 56.49 -3.23
C LYS A 151 6.67 55.50 -3.24
N VAL A 152 6.39 54.26 -3.50
CA VAL A 152 7.39 53.20 -3.61
C VAL A 152 8.33 53.44 -4.77
N ALA A 153 9.64 53.42 -4.49
CA ALA A 153 10.68 53.52 -5.50
C ALA A 153 11.10 52.13 -6.00
N THR A 154 11.31 51.21 -5.07
CA THR A 154 11.80 49.86 -5.38
C THR A 154 11.30 48.84 -4.35
N THR A 155 11.03 47.66 -4.81
CA THR A 155 10.81 46.46 -3.98
C THR A 155 11.91 45.47 -4.30
N GLN A 156 12.57 44.95 -3.29
CA GLN A 156 13.68 44.00 -3.47
C GLN A 156 13.42 42.72 -2.70
N TYR A 157 13.92 41.61 -3.21
CA TYR A 157 13.82 40.31 -2.59
C TYR A 157 15.09 39.49 -2.73
N SER A 158 15.27 38.55 -1.82
CA SER A 158 16.31 37.52 -1.84
C SER A 158 15.70 36.18 -1.52
N ILE A 159 16.12 35.13 -2.23
CA ILE A 159 15.67 33.75 -2.02
C ILE A 159 16.84 32.93 -1.50
N ASN A 160 16.64 32.25 -0.35
CA ASN A 160 17.59 31.35 0.28
C ASN A 160 19.00 31.97 0.49
N GLY A 161 19.04 33.23 0.88
CA GLY A 161 20.30 33.95 1.13
C GLY A 161 21.05 34.33 -0.14
N GLY A 162 20.43 34.24 -1.31
CA GLY A 162 21.00 34.77 -2.55
C GLY A 162 21.05 36.31 -2.60
N ALA A 163 21.57 36.84 -3.71
CA ALA A 163 21.62 38.30 -3.94
C ALA A 163 20.23 38.92 -3.92
N TYR A 164 20.12 40.13 -3.37
CA TYR A 164 18.89 40.91 -3.53
C TYR A 164 18.70 41.32 -4.98
N SER A 165 17.50 41.16 -5.46
CA SER A 165 17.10 41.52 -6.82
C SER A 165 15.85 42.39 -6.78
N GLU A 166 15.73 43.31 -7.74
CA GLU A 166 14.54 44.14 -7.86
C GLU A 166 13.35 43.29 -8.33
N TYR A 167 12.20 43.42 -7.65
CA TYR A 167 10.97 42.76 -8.00
C TYR A 167 10.31 43.41 -9.22
N LYS A 168 10.16 42.65 -10.30
CA LYS A 168 9.55 43.14 -11.56
C LYS A 168 8.35 42.30 -12.01
N SER A 169 8.28 41.05 -11.56
CA SER A 169 7.21 40.13 -11.92
C SER A 169 7.05 39.05 -10.86
N GLU A 170 5.99 38.26 -10.96
CA GLU A 170 5.71 37.14 -10.06
C GLU A 170 6.93 36.22 -9.88
N LEU A 171 7.16 35.80 -8.65
CA LEU A 171 8.20 34.82 -8.29
C LEU A 171 7.64 33.42 -8.55
N ALA A 172 8.40 32.57 -9.21
CA ALA A 172 8.06 31.17 -9.43
C ALA A 172 8.91 30.27 -8.54
N PHE A 173 8.29 29.29 -7.87
CA PHE A 173 8.94 28.33 -7.00
C PHE A 173 8.74 26.93 -7.57
N ALA A 174 9.60 26.55 -8.53
CA ALA A 174 9.46 25.36 -9.34
C ALA A 174 10.28 24.14 -8.86
N GLU A 175 11.11 24.31 -7.84
CA GLU A 175 11.96 23.25 -7.31
C GLU A 175 11.42 22.75 -5.98
N GLU A 176 11.50 21.43 -5.76
CA GLU A 176 11.20 20.82 -4.46
C GLU A 176 12.30 21.14 -3.46
N ARG A 177 11.99 22.02 -2.53
CA ARG A 177 12.91 22.43 -1.46
C ARG A 177 12.26 23.34 -0.43
N GLU A 178 13.00 23.62 0.65
CA GLU A 178 12.69 24.71 1.57
C GLU A 178 13.08 26.05 0.96
N TYR A 179 12.18 27.02 1.10
CA TYR A 179 12.39 28.40 0.69
C TYR A 179 12.34 29.33 1.88
N GLN A 180 13.27 30.27 1.90
CA GLN A 180 13.25 31.47 2.73
C GLN A 180 13.27 32.68 1.78
N VAL A 181 12.18 33.43 1.72
CA VAL A 181 12.09 34.64 0.90
C VAL A 181 12.20 35.83 1.85
N LYS A 182 13.28 36.62 1.70
CA LYS A 182 13.47 37.92 2.36
C LYS A 182 13.08 39.02 1.40
N PHE A 183 12.38 40.05 1.87
CA PHE A 183 11.92 41.14 1.02
C PHE A 183 11.78 42.44 1.81
N LEU A 184 11.93 43.55 1.11
CA LEU A 184 11.77 44.91 1.63
C LEU A 184 11.52 45.90 0.48
N SER A 185 10.92 47.03 0.80
CA SER A 185 10.79 48.15 -0.14
C SER A 185 11.38 49.43 0.43
N ALA A 186 11.75 50.32 -0.47
CA ALA A 186 12.12 51.69 -0.18
C ALA A 186 11.28 52.65 -1.00
N ASP A 187 10.97 53.82 -0.43
CA ASP A 187 10.30 54.92 -1.11
C ASP A 187 11.26 55.75 -1.94
N ARG A 188 10.72 56.78 -2.59
CA ARG A 188 11.50 57.68 -3.49
C ARG A 188 12.49 58.57 -2.73
N VAL A 189 12.23 58.84 -1.45
CA VAL A 189 13.11 59.68 -0.63
C VAL A 189 14.11 58.85 0.20
N GLY A 190 14.04 57.51 0.11
CA GLY A 190 15.04 56.60 0.67
C GLY A 190 14.64 55.98 2.03
N ASN A 191 13.42 56.22 2.55
CA ASN A 191 12.97 55.46 3.72
C ASN A 191 12.76 54.01 3.33
N ALA A 192 13.34 53.07 4.07
CA ALA A 192 13.28 51.66 3.78
C ALA A 192 12.76 50.86 4.99
N GLU A 193 11.80 50.00 4.74
CA GLU A 193 11.24 49.11 5.78
C GLU A 193 12.25 48.07 6.26
N GLU A 194 12.04 47.53 7.46
CA GLU A 194 12.81 46.39 7.94
C GLU A 194 12.60 45.16 7.05
N THR A 195 13.67 44.36 6.88
CA THR A 195 13.62 43.16 6.07
C THR A 195 12.62 42.14 6.67
N LYS A 196 11.61 41.81 5.91
CA LYS A 196 10.66 40.75 6.23
C LYS A 196 11.16 39.41 5.69
N SER A 197 10.74 38.32 6.32
CA SER A 197 11.08 36.97 5.91
C SER A 197 9.87 36.07 5.95
N LYS A 198 9.73 35.20 4.93
CA LYS A 198 8.72 34.15 4.87
C LYS A 198 9.37 32.82 4.53
N GLU A 199 9.08 31.79 5.33
CA GLU A 199 9.58 30.43 5.13
C GLU A 199 8.43 29.49 4.74
N PHE A 200 8.71 28.59 3.81
CA PHE A 200 7.76 27.54 3.36
C PHE A 200 8.54 26.45 2.61
N THR A 201 7.87 25.33 2.36
CA THR A 201 8.44 24.19 1.61
C THR A 201 7.59 23.91 0.38
N VAL A 202 8.22 23.69 -0.74
CA VAL A 202 7.56 23.17 -1.96
C VAL A 202 7.82 21.68 -2.02
N ASP A 203 6.73 20.91 -2.20
CA ASP A 203 6.71 19.47 -2.34
C ASP A 203 6.09 19.12 -3.70
N LEU A 204 6.85 18.42 -4.53
CA LEU A 204 6.47 18.03 -5.88
C LEU A 204 6.50 16.51 -6.07
N THR A 205 6.90 15.77 -5.02
CA THR A 205 7.05 14.32 -5.07
C THR A 205 5.77 13.65 -4.57
N ALA A 206 5.25 12.75 -5.39
CA ALA A 206 4.08 11.95 -5.00
C ALA A 206 4.46 10.88 -3.95
N PRO A 207 3.54 10.47 -3.08
CA PRO A 207 3.76 9.37 -2.15
C PRO A 207 4.03 8.05 -2.88
N THR A 208 4.58 7.07 -2.15
CA THR A 208 4.80 5.71 -2.65
C THR A 208 4.03 4.71 -1.81
N THR A 209 3.21 3.88 -2.46
CA THR A 209 2.38 2.86 -1.81
C THR A 209 2.91 1.46 -2.03
N LYS A 210 2.91 0.66 -0.97
CA LYS A 210 3.26 -0.77 -0.99
C LYS A 210 2.10 -1.59 -0.49
N TYR A 211 1.96 -2.82 -1.01
CA TYR A 211 1.02 -3.81 -0.49
C TYR A 211 1.74 -4.87 0.34
N ALA A 212 1.00 -5.52 1.22
CA ALA A 212 1.41 -6.73 1.91
C ALA A 212 0.22 -7.68 1.99
N ILE A 213 0.48 -8.98 1.83
CA ILE A 213 -0.53 -10.03 1.82
C ILE A 213 -0.35 -10.87 3.08
N ALA A 214 -1.44 -11.10 3.80
CA ALA A 214 -1.46 -11.94 4.99
C ALA A 214 -2.40 -13.12 4.79
N ILE A 215 -1.98 -14.29 5.29
CA ILE A 215 -2.71 -15.56 5.34
C ILE A 215 -3.22 -16.09 3.99
N ASP A 216 -3.31 -17.41 3.89
CA ASP A 216 -4.00 -18.16 2.82
C ASP A 216 -3.64 -17.68 1.39
N GLN A 217 -2.37 -17.58 1.10
CA GLN A 217 -1.83 -17.24 -0.22
C GLN A 217 -0.74 -18.24 -0.65
N LEU A 218 -0.56 -18.40 -1.93
CA LEU A 218 0.50 -19.20 -2.55
C LEU A 218 1.33 -18.31 -3.48
N GLU A 219 2.64 -18.17 -3.17
CA GLU A 219 3.63 -17.41 -3.95
C GLU A 219 3.20 -15.96 -4.23
N GLU A 220 2.41 -15.35 -3.31
CA GLU A 220 1.83 -14.01 -3.47
C GLU A 220 1.01 -13.80 -4.77
N LYS A 221 0.61 -14.87 -5.46
CA LYS A 221 -0.09 -14.79 -6.74
C LYS A 221 -1.44 -15.48 -6.75
N ILE A 222 -1.63 -16.50 -5.91
CA ILE A 222 -2.91 -17.18 -5.75
C ILE A 222 -3.40 -16.89 -4.35
N LEU A 223 -4.57 -16.30 -4.25
CA LEU A 223 -5.19 -15.85 -3.00
C LEU A 223 -6.46 -16.64 -2.73
N SER A 224 -6.83 -16.75 -1.46
CA SER A 224 -8.14 -17.29 -1.05
C SER A 224 -9.12 -16.16 -0.70
N PRO A 225 -10.42 -16.46 -0.57
CA PRO A 225 -11.41 -15.48 -0.07
C PRO A 225 -11.10 -14.93 1.33
N ARG A 226 -10.27 -15.62 2.11
CA ARG A 226 -9.87 -15.23 3.46
C ARG A 226 -8.61 -14.38 3.51
N THR A 227 -7.92 -14.24 2.37
CA THR A 227 -6.72 -13.43 2.26
C THR A 227 -7.02 -11.98 2.61
N LEU A 228 -6.12 -11.35 3.32
CA LEU A 228 -6.18 -9.94 3.68
C LEU A 228 -5.01 -9.20 3.05
N ILE A 229 -5.32 -8.15 2.30
CA ILE A 229 -4.33 -7.27 1.68
C ILE A 229 -4.30 -5.97 2.47
N THR A 230 -3.10 -5.48 2.79
CA THR A 230 -2.89 -4.19 3.44
C THR A 230 -2.09 -3.29 2.52
N LEU A 231 -2.45 -2.01 2.49
CA LEU A 231 -1.70 -0.96 1.79
C LEU A 231 -1.05 -0.03 2.81
N THR A 232 0.19 0.31 2.56
CA THR A 232 0.95 1.31 3.32
C THR A 232 1.57 2.30 2.37
N SER A 233 1.41 3.58 2.64
CA SER A 233 2.00 4.65 1.83
C SER A 233 2.90 5.52 2.68
N SER A 234 3.97 6.02 2.08
CA SER A 234 4.89 6.97 2.68
C SER A 234 5.17 8.11 1.73
N ASP A 235 5.39 9.28 2.29
CA ASP A 235 5.71 10.51 1.61
C ASP A 235 6.93 11.17 2.27
N ASN A 236 7.68 11.97 1.50
CA ASN A 236 8.93 12.55 1.95
C ASN A 236 8.75 13.91 2.69
N LEU A 237 7.72 14.70 2.38
CA LEU A 237 7.55 16.07 2.87
C LEU A 237 6.16 16.38 3.43
N ALA A 238 5.15 16.56 2.56
CA ALA A 238 3.82 16.99 2.98
C ALA A 238 2.99 15.91 3.66
N GLY A 239 3.39 14.65 3.53
CA GLY A 239 2.73 13.49 4.11
C GLY A 239 1.52 13.01 3.33
N VAL A 240 1.18 11.75 3.51
CA VAL A 240 0.09 11.08 2.80
C VAL A 240 -1.27 11.61 3.27
N LYS A 241 -2.11 12.02 2.33
CA LYS A 241 -3.49 12.44 2.57
C LYS A 241 -4.47 11.29 2.51
N ARG A 242 -4.33 10.44 1.48
CA ARG A 242 -5.22 9.29 1.25
C ARG A 242 -4.57 8.23 0.40
N ILE A 243 -5.03 7.01 0.56
CA ILE A 243 -4.82 5.89 -0.35
C ILE A 243 -6.16 5.51 -0.94
N VAL A 244 -6.20 5.18 -2.22
CA VAL A 244 -7.38 4.64 -2.91
C VAL A 244 -7.04 3.31 -3.56
N TYR A 245 -8.04 2.46 -3.72
CA TYR A 245 -7.89 1.19 -4.43
C TYR A 245 -9.15 0.81 -5.20
N ALA A 246 -8.98 -0.07 -6.16
CA ALA A 246 -10.06 -0.66 -6.93
C ALA A 246 -9.69 -2.08 -7.37
N PHE A 247 -10.64 -2.98 -7.45
CA PHE A 247 -10.47 -4.25 -8.13
C PHE A 247 -10.93 -4.12 -9.58
N ASP A 248 -10.11 -4.63 -10.48
CA ASP A 248 -10.38 -4.68 -11.92
C ASP A 248 -10.73 -3.28 -12.49
N SER A 249 -11.85 -3.15 -13.16
CA SER A 249 -12.34 -1.89 -13.72
C SER A 249 -13.33 -1.15 -12.82
N SER A 250 -13.43 -1.51 -11.53
CA SER A 250 -14.33 -0.84 -10.60
C SER A 250 -13.85 0.59 -10.27
N LYS A 251 -14.75 1.43 -9.76
CA LYS A 251 -14.37 2.79 -9.32
C LYS A 251 -13.48 2.71 -8.09
N PRO A 252 -12.39 3.50 -8.04
CA PRO A 252 -11.55 3.59 -6.85
C PRO A 252 -12.33 4.06 -5.61
N ILE A 253 -12.06 3.40 -4.49
CA ILE A 253 -12.62 3.74 -3.17
C ILE A 253 -11.50 4.02 -2.18
N ALA A 254 -11.82 4.76 -1.12
CA ALA A 254 -10.85 5.07 -0.08
C ALA A 254 -10.41 3.81 0.68
N TYR A 255 -9.10 3.68 0.91
CA TYR A 255 -8.55 2.63 1.76
C TYR A 255 -8.71 3.03 3.22
N LEU A 256 -9.47 2.24 3.96
CA LEU A 256 -9.75 2.46 5.39
C LEU A 256 -9.17 1.36 6.29
N GLY A 257 -8.43 0.41 5.71
CA GLY A 257 -7.86 -0.71 6.43
C GLY A 257 -7.67 -1.94 5.53
N LYS A 258 -7.84 -3.14 6.10
CA LYS A 258 -7.60 -4.39 5.37
C LYS A 258 -8.60 -4.58 4.22
N ILE A 259 -8.09 -4.97 3.06
CA ILE A 259 -8.87 -5.28 1.85
C ILE A 259 -9.07 -6.80 1.79
N SER A 260 -10.31 -7.24 1.54
CA SER A 260 -10.64 -8.65 1.31
C SER A 260 -11.12 -8.86 -0.13
N PRO A 261 -10.58 -9.84 -0.86
CA PRO A 261 -11.04 -10.19 -2.20
C PRO A 261 -12.29 -11.10 -2.18
N ALA A 262 -12.85 -11.44 -1.02
CA ALA A 262 -13.91 -12.44 -0.85
C ALA A 262 -15.16 -12.22 -1.73
N ALA A 263 -15.47 -10.96 -2.06
CA ALA A 263 -16.62 -10.60 -2.89
C ALA A 263 -16.41 -10.81 -4.39
N LEU A 264 -15.16 -11.01 -4.84
CA LEU A 264 -14.83 -11.26 -6.24
C LEU A 264 -15.20 -12.70 -6.62
N THR A 265 -15.29 -12.95 -7.93
CA THR A 265 -15.48 -14.29 -8.49
C THR A 265 -14.20 -15.12 -8.39
N ASP A 266 -14.29 -16.41 -8.61
CA ASP A 266 -13.11 -17.24 -8.86
C ASP A 266 -12.46 -16.82 -10.18
N GLY A 267 -11.14 -16.67 -10.24
CA GLY A 267 -10.43 -16.28 -11.45
C GLY A 267 -9.37 -15.21 -11.29
N ASP A 268 -8.90 -14.69 -12.43
CA ASP A 268 -7.87 -13.64 -12.51
C ASP A 268 -8.46 -12.26 -12.18
N HIS A 269 -7.75 -11.52 -11.35
CA HIS A 269 -8.10 -10.18 -10.90
C HIS A 269 -6.88 -9.26 -10.83
N ILE A 270 -7.13 -7.97 -10.81
CA ILE A 270 -6.10 -6.94 -10.64
C ILE A 270 -6.53 -6.00 -9.51
N LEU A 271 -5.70 -5.84 -8.50
CA LEU A 271 -5.83 -4.76 -7.53
C LEU A 271 -5.08 -3.55 -8.07
N ASN A 272 -5.80 -2.46 -8.33
CA ASN A 272 -5.27 -1.15 -8.66
C ASN A 272 -5.23 -0.29 -7.40
N TYR A 273 -4.15 0.47 -7.17
CA TYR A 273 -4.04 1.34 -6.01
C TYR A 273 -3.11 2.51 -6.28
N SER A 274 -3.37 3.61 -5.60
CA SER A 274 -2.52 4.80 -5.60
C SER A 274 -2.77 5.63 -4.36
N SER A 275 -1.87 6.57 -4.10
CA SER A 275 -1.98 7.52 -3.00
C SER A 275 -1.84 8.95 -3.48
N THR A 276 -2.30 9.89 -2.66
CA THR A 276 -2.20 11.33 -2.88
C THR A 276 -1.70 11.94 -1.57
N ASP A 277 -0.78 12.91 -1.65
CA ASP A 277 -0.30 13.67 -0.51
C ASP A 277 -1.23 14.85 -0.12
N ASN A 278 -0.83 15.62 0.87
CA ASN A 278 -1.60 16.74 1.37
C ASN A 278 -1.54 17.98 0.46
N VAL A 279 -0.60 18.05 -0.48
CA VAL A 279 -0.48 19.12 -1.48
C VAL A 279 -0.83 18.66 -2.89
N GLN A 280 -1.53 17.52 -3.00
CA GLN A 280 -2.14 16.98 -4.20
C GLN A 280 -1.16 16.43 -5.26
N ASN A 281 0.05 16.02 -4.85
CA ASN A 281 0.86 15.17 -5.73
C ASN A 281 0.24 13.77 -5.73
N GLU A 282 0.02 13.21 -6.92
CA GLU A 282 -0.66 11.92 -7.10
C GLU A 282 0.33 10.87 -7.60
N GLU A 283 0.36 9.73 -6.90
CA GLU A 283 1.10 8.55 -7.31
C GLU A 283 0.51 7.97 -8.59
N LEU A 284 1.37 7.52 -9.52
CA LEU A 284 0.93 6.74 -10.66
C LEU A 284 0.25 5.45 -10.17
N ASN A 285 -0.84 5.06 -10.87
CA ASN A 285 -1.56 3.85 -10.50
C ASN A 285 -0.63 2.63 -10.48
N GLN A 286 -0.58 1.97 -9.34
CA GLN A 286 0.11 0.71 -9.12
C GLN A 286 -0.85 -0.45 -9.34
N THR A 287 -0.34 -1.60 -9.78
CA THR A 287 -1.16 -2.78 -10.05
C THR A 287 -0.57 -4.02 -9.39
N PHE A 288 -1.45 -4.85 -8.85
CA PHE A 288 -1.11 -6.17 -8.34
C PHE A 288 -2.05 -7.21 -8.96
N PRO A 289 -1.60 -7.96 -9.98
CA PRO A 289 -2.36 -9.05 -10.57
C PRO A 289 -2.29 -10.30 -9.69
N PHE A 290 -3.44 -10.97 -9.48
CA PHE A 290 -3.55 -12.21 -8.72
C PHE A 290 -4.67 -13.09 -9.25
N TYR A 291 -4.64 -14.38 -8.92
CA TYR A 291 -5.75 -15.31 -9.10
C TYR A 291 -6.46 -15.50 -7.75
N LEU A 292 -7.77 -15.33 -7.71
CA LEU A 292 -8.57 -15.66 -6.55
C LEU A 292 -9.09 -17.09 -6.72
N ASP A 293 -8.58 -18.01 -5.91
CA ASP A 293 -9.04 -19.38 -5.85
C ASP A 293 -10.08 -19.58 -4.73
N LYS A 294 -11.30 -19.91 -5.11
CA LYS A 294 -12.42 -20.13 -4.20
C LYS A 294 -12.87 -21.59 -4.15
N ILE A 295 -12.28 -22.43 -4.97
CA ILE A 295 -12.72 -23.79 -5.20
C ILE A 295 -11.84 -24.74 -4.39
N ALA A 296 -12.48 -25.55 -3.56
CA ALA A 296 -11.77 -26.60 -2.83
C ALA A 296 -11.55 -27.83 -3.72
N PRO A 297 -10.51 -28.66 -3.44
CA PRO A 297 -10.22 -29.85 -4.20
C PRO A 297 -11.41 -30.83 -4.28
N VAL A 298 -11.57 -31.42 -5.45
CA VAL A 298 -12.51 -32.51 -5.69
C VAL A 298 -11.81 -33.86 -5.43
N ILE A 299 -12.44 -34.72 -4.62
CA ILE A 299 -11.89 -36.04 -4.28
C ILE A 299 -12.60 -37.14 -5.04
N THR A 300 -11.81 -38.06 -5.53
CA THR A 300 -12.25 -39.37 -6.04
C THR A 300 -11.81 -40.47 -5.10
N SER A 301 -12.62 -41.49 -4.93
CA SER A 301 -12.33 -42.66 -4.12
C SER A 301 -12.35 -43.93 -4.93
N SER A 302 -11.61 -44.93 -4.51
CA SER A 302 -11.68 -46.28 -5.04
C SER A 302 -11.37 -47.30 -3.95
N ILE A 303 -11.95 -48.48 -4.10
CA ILE A 303 -11.63 -49.67 -3.31
C ILE A 303 -10.85 -50.60 -4.23
N ASP A 304 -9.72 -51.10 -3.75
CA ASP A 304 -8.99 -52.12 -4.51
C ASP A 304 -9.79 -53.45 -4.52
N ILE A 305 -9.23 -54.44 -5.16
CA ILE A 305 -9.80 -55.79 -5.34
C ILE A 305 -10.60 -56.28 -4.12
N ASN A 306 -11.63 -57.12 -4.38
CA ASN A 306 -12.48 -57.87 -3.42
C ASN A 306 -13.51 -57.04 -2.67
N TYR A 307 -14.38 -56.40 -3.40
CA TYR A 307 -15.62 -55.90 -2.83
C TYR A 307 -16.83 -56.32 -3.69
N SER A 308 -17.97 -56.46 -3.05
CA SER A 308 -19.26 -56.69 -3.73
C SER A 308 -20.27 -55.64 -3.32
N LYS A 309 -21.26 -55.35 -4.15
CA LYS A 309 -22.32 -54.39 -3.80
C LYS A 309 -23.68 -55.12 -3.85
N VAL A 310 -24.29 -55.28 -2.70
CA VAL A 310 -25.58 -56.01 -2.58
C VAL A 310 -26.55 -55.10 -1.82
N ASN A 311 -27.71 -54.82 -2.40
CA ASN A 311 -28.77 -54.01 -1.80
C ASN A 311 -28.30 -52.62 -1.27
N GLY A 312 -27.35 -51.95 -1.98
CA GLY A 312 -26.84 -50.66 -1.60
C GLY A 312 -25.80 -50.66 -0.46
N ILE A 313 -25.35 -51.86 -0.04
CA ILE A 313 -24.27 -52.06 0.91
C ILE A 313 -23.03 -52.53 0.14
N THR A 314 -21.90 -51.88 0.38
CA THR A 314 -20.59 -52.28 -0.16
C THR A 314 -19.91 -53.22 0.82
N TYR A 315 -19.83 -54.49 0.50
CA TYR A 315 -19.15 -55.53 1.29
C TYR A 315 -17.67 -55.55 0.92
N VAL A 316 -16.82 -55.49 1.92
CA VAL A 316 -15.34 -55.47 1.76
C VAL A 316 -14.70 -56.49 2.66
N ALA A 317 -13.63 -57.12 2.17
CA ALA A 317 -12.80 -58.01 2.95
C ALA A 317 -11.82 -57.24 3.85
N LYS A 318 -11.26 -57.89 4.87
CA LYS A 318 -10.17 -57.34 5.69
C LYS A 318 -8.93 -56.92 4.88
N SER A 319 -8.71 -57.55 3.72
CA SER A 319 -7.60 -57.26 2.83
C SER A 319 -7.82 -56.00 2.01
N SER A 320 -9.06 -55.59 1.77
CA SER A 320 -9.39 -54.44 0.92
C SER A 320 -8.77 -53.16 1.43
N THR A 321 -8.26 -52.36 0.50
CA THR A 321 -7.70 -51.03 0.77
C THR A 321 -8.52 -49.93 0.11
N ILE A 322 -8.59 -48.79 0.76
CA ILE A 322 -9.33 -47.62 0.32
C ILE A 322 -8.32 -46.60 -0.16
N ASN A 323 -8.49 -46.15 -1.40
CA ASN A 323 -7.68 -45.15 -2.05
C ASN A 323 -8.50 -43.87 -2.18
N LEU A 324 -7.86 -42.73 -1.85
CA LEU A 324 -8.40 -41.41 -2.10
C LEU A 324 -7.41 -40.64 -2.99
N ALA A 325 -7.95 -39.96 -4.00
CA ALA A 325 -7.15 -39.05 -4.84
C ALA A 325 -7.91 -37.73 -4.94
N ALA A 326 -7.19 -36.65 -5.15
CA ALA A 326 -7.81 -35.33 -5.27
C ALA A 326 -7.22 -34.58 -6.46
N THR A 327 -8.02 -33.74 -7.05
CA THR A 327 -7.61 -32.77 -8.06
C THR A 327 -8.14 -31.39 -7.68
N ASP A 328 -7.40 -30.36 -8.03
CA ASP A 328 -7.74 -28.98 -7.76
C ASP A 328 -7.64 -28.14 -9.04
N ASN A 329 -8.40 -27.05 -9.11
CA ASN A 329 -8.47 -26.23 -10.31
C ASN A 329 -7.29 -25.25 -10.46
N LYS A 330 -6.71 -24.77 -9.33
CA LYS A 330 -5.69 -23.71 -9.39
C LYS A 330 -4.59 -23.81 -8.32
N ALA A 331 -4.94 -23.73 -7.04
CA ALA A 331 -3.94 -23.69 -5.97
C ALA A 331 -3.25 -25.04 -5.74
N GLY A 332 -3.80 -26.13 -6.29
CA GLY A 332 -3.30 -27.47 -6.09
C GLY A 332 -3.66 -28.06 -4.72
N VAL A 333 -3.64 -29.40 -4.66
CA VAL A 333 -4.03 -30.14 -3.46
C VAL A 333 -2.92 -30.06 -2.41
N LYS A 334 -3.28 -29.62 -1.21
CA LYS A 334 -2.41 -29.63 -0.03
C LYS A 334 -2.56 -30.91 0.77
N ASP A 335 -3.79 -31.25 1.14
CA ASP A 335 -4.10 -32.38 2.02
C ASP A 335 -5.45 -32.99 1.70
N ILE A 336 -5.55 -34.29 1.93
CA ILE A 336 -6.83 -35.02 2.00
C ILE A 336 -7.02 -35.48 3.44
N PHE A 337 -8.23 -35.33 3.94
CA PHE A 337 -8.64 -35.80 5.26
C PHE A 337 -9.81 -36.75 5.14
N TYR A 338 -9.90 -37.72 6.06
CA TYR A 338 -11.00 -38.63 6.13
C TYR A 338 -11.40 -38.95 7.56
N THR A 339 -12.64 -39.48 7.73
CA THR A 339 -13.13 -40.00 9.00
C THR A 339 -13.74 -41.39 8.75
N VAL A 340 -13.60 -42.25 9.74
CA VAL A 340 -14.28 -43.58 9.76
C VAL A 340 -15.34 -43.49 10.84
N ASN A 341 -16.61 -43.76 10.48
CA ASN A 341 -17.79 -43.68 11.37
C ASN A 341 -17.94 -42.35 12.09
N GLY A 342 -17.43 -41.22 11.51
CA GLY A 342 -17.48 -39.91 12.14
C GLY A 342 -16.56 -39.73 13.33
N ILE A 343 -15.68 -40.67 13.61
CA ILE A 343 -14.65 -40.57 14.63
C ILE A 343 -13.53 -39.65 14.11
N ALA A 344 -12.61 -39.23 14.93
CA ALA A 344 -11.57 -38.24 14.68
C ALA A 344 -11.05 -38.18 13.23
N GLU A 345 -10.88 -36.95 12.73
CA GLU A 345 -10.31 -36.66 11.41
C GLU A 345 -8.87 -37.14 11.32
N SER A 346 -8.54 -37.86 10.26
CA SER A 346 -7.20 -38.37 9.94
C SER A 346 -6.72 -37.83 8.62
N LYS A 347 -5.44 -37.49 8.53
CA LYS A 347 -4.81 -37.11 7.27
C LYS A 347 -4.55 -38.35 6.43
N TYR A 348 -4.96 -38.32 5.16
CA TYR A 348 -4.67 -39.38 4.20
C TYR A 348 -3.24 -39.23 3.67
N VAL A 349 -2.44 -40.24 3.87
CA VAL A 349 -1.04 -40.31 3.41
C VAL A 349 -0.84 -41.37 2.35
N SER A 350 -1.54 -42.48 2.50
CA SER A 350 -1.45 -43.64 1.60
C SER A 350 -2.75 -44.47 1.72
N PRO A 351 -3.00 -45.43 0.81
CA PRO A 351 -4.13 -46.34 0.91
C PRO A 351 -4.21 -47.00 2.28
N PHE A 352 -5.40 -47.07 2.85
CA PHE A 352 -5.63 -47.58 4.21
C PHE A 352 -6.68 -48.67 4.24
N LYS A 353 -6.66 -49.49 5.29
CA LYS A 353 -7.63 -50.56 5.55
C LYS A 353 -8.62 -50.10 6.63
N LEU A 354 -9.83 -50.67 6.58
CA LEU A 354 -10.77 -50.53 7.68
C LEU A 354 -10.24 -51.16 8.98
N PRO A 355 -10.75 -50.71 10.16
CA PRO A 355 -10.48 -51.43 11.40
C PRO A 355 -10.82 -52.91 11.22
N GLN A 356 -9.96 -53.81 11.70
CA GLN A 356 -10.04 -55.26 11.48
C GLN A 356 -11.14 -55.94 12.30
N LYS A 357 -12.33 -55.30 12.40
CA LYS A 357 -13.49 -55.80 13.10
C LYS A 357 -14.68 -55.81 12.15
N GLN A 358 -15.34 -56.96 12.04
CA GLN A 358 -16.57 -57.12 11.27
C GLN A 358 -17.62 -56.11 11.68
N GLY A 359 -18.34 -55.54 10.70
CA GLY A 359 -19.41 -54.61 10.98
C GLY A 359 -19.54 -53.48 9.97
N LYS A 360 -20.46 -52.56 10.29
CA LYS A 360 -20.79 -51.42 9.44
C LYS A 360 -19.75 -50.28 9.58
N TYR A 361 -19.42 -49.73 8.43
CA TYR A 361 -18.51 -48.57 8.33
C TYR A 361 -19.07 -47.54 7.37
N SER A 362 -18.74 -46.29 7.65
CA SER A 362 -18.97 -45.14 6.76
C SER A 362 -17.73 -44.29 6.74
N ILE A 363 -17.25 -43.99 5.56
CA ILE A 363 -16.08 -43.13 5.36
C ILE A 363 -16.57 -41.83 4.74
N ARG A 364 -16.15 -40.74 5.35
CA ARG A 364 -16.34 -39.39 4.80
C ARG A 364 -14.97 -38.77 4.61
N TYR A 365 -14.80 -37.96 3.57
CA TYR A 365 -13.56 -37.39 3.19
C TYR A 365 -13.71 -35.92 2.73
N ARG A 366 -12.64 -35.14 2.79
CA ARG A 366 -12.58 -33.78 2.25
C ARG A 366 -11.17 -33.44 1.79
N GLY A 367 -11.05 -32.52 0.81
CA GLY A 367 -9.80 -31.94 0.34
C GLY A 367 -9.57 -30.57 0.94
N VAL A 368 -8.29 -30.21 1.01
CA VAL A 368 -7.81 -28.87 1.34
C VAL A 368 -6.73 -28.51 0.32
N ASP A 369 -6.82 -27.33 -0.29
CA ASP A 369 -5.82 -26.80 -1.22
C ASP A 369 -4.70 -26.01 -0.53
N ASN A 370 -3.74 -25.52 -1.30
CA ASN A 370 -2.60 -24.77 -0.77
C ASN A 370 -2.94 -23.34 -0.30
N VAL A 371 -4.10 -22.82 -0.64
CA VAL A 371 -4.65 -21.57 -0.09
C VAL A 371 -5.73 -21.82 0.96
N ASN A 372 -5.81 -23.06 1.47
CA ASN A 372 -6.69 -23.53 2.54
C ASN A 372 -8.20 -23.45 2.23
N ASN A 373 -8.63 -23.51 0.95
CA ASN A 373 -10.03 -23.78 0.67
C ASN A 373 -10.36 -25.22 1.07
N ARG A 374 -11.50 -25.43 1.72
CA ARG A 374 -11.89 -26.69 2.30
C ARG A 374 -13.30 -27.06 1.84
N ALA A 375 -13.43 -28.23 1.23
CA ALA A 375 -14.73 -28.81 1.01
C ALA A 375 -15.37 -29.28 2.32
N PRO A 376 -16.69 -29.30 2.44
CA PRO A 376 -17.35 -30.05 3.51
C PRO A 376 -17.02 -31.54 3.38
N PHE A 377 -17.11 -32.27 4.50
CA PHE A 377 -17.00 -33.73 4.44
C PHE A 377 -18.09 -34.32 3.58
N THR A 378 -17.70 -35.12 2.58
CA THR A 378 -18.57 -35.84 1.66
C THR A 378 -18.26 -37.31 1.70
N THR A 379 -19.05 -38.10 1.03
CA THR A 379 -18.89 -39.56 0.78
C THR A 379 -19.52 -39.89 -0.56
N ASP A 380 -19.20 -41.04 -1.10
CA ASP A 380 -19.87 -41.62 -2.27
C ASP A 380 -20.66 -42.86 -1.90
N ASP A 381 -21.33 -43.43 -2.90
CA ASP A 381 -22.21 -44.61 -2.74
C ASP A 381 -21.45 -45.88 -2.33
N ASN A 382 -20.13 -45.92 -2.51
CA ASN A 382 -19.32 -47.08 -2.15
C ASN A 382 -18.82 -46.98 -0.71
N LEU A 383 -18.44 -45.79 -0.30
CA LEU A 383 -17.80 -45.55 1.01
C LEU A 383 -18.78 -45.10 2.09
N GLY A 384 -19.99 -44.66 1.70
CA GLY A 384 -21.00 -44.18 2.64
C GLY A 384 -21.72 -45.26 3.44
N ASN A 385 -21.80 -46.49 2.88
CA ASN A 385 -22.50 -47.61 3.49
C ASN A 385 -21.73 -48.90 3.23
N MET A 386 -20.74 -49.18 4.04
CA MET A 386 -19.86 -50.33 3.91
C MET A 386 -20.13 -51.34 5.01
N PHE A 387 -19.86 -52.62 4.73
CA PHE A 387 -19.84 -53.68 5.69
C PHE A 387 -18.52 -54.48 5.51
N LEU A 388 -17.69 -54.52 6.55
CA LEU A 388 -16.54 -55.40 6.56
C LEU A 388 -17.00 -56.77 6.93
N ASP A 389 -16.90 -57.71 5.98
CA ASP A 389 -17.24 -59.10 6.14
C ASP A 389 -15.97 -59.91 6.41
N ASP A 390 -16.01 -60.71 7.44
CA ASP A 390 -14.92 -61.59 7.87
C ASP A 390 -15.42 -63.01 8.09
N THR A 391 -16.67 -63.28 7.73
CA THR A 391 -17.32 -64.55 7.94
C THR A 391 -17.26 -65.40 6.67
N PRO A 392 -16.53 -66.50 6.64
CA PRO A 392 -16.51 -67.36 5.48
C PRO A 392 -17.89 -68.06 5.26
N PRO A 393 -18.28 -68.35 4.02
CA PRO A 393 -19.51 -69.02 3.71
C PRO A 393 -19.66 -70.35 4.39
N GLN A 394 -20.83 -70.61 4.91
CA GLN A 394 -21.19 -71.95 5.42
C GLN A 394 -21.49 -72.93 4.26
N LEU A 395 -20.81 -74.05 4.34
CA LEU A 395 -20.94 -75.08 3.28
C LEU A 395 -21.77 -76.30 3.70
N ALA A 396 -22.56 -76.75 2.83
CA ALA A 396 -23.31 -77.97 3.00
C ALA A 396 -23.26 -78.84 1.72
N HIS A 397 -23.45 -80.13 1.86
CA HIS A 397 -23.61 -81.03 0.74
C HIS A 397 -24.78 -81.92 0.89
N GLU A 398 -25.35 -82.33 -0.20
CA GLU A 398 -26.44 -83.31 -0.28
C GLU A 398 -26.09 -84.37 -1.31
N ILE A 399 -26.34 -85.60 -0.95
CA ILE A 399 -26.12 -86.75 -1.85
C ILE A 399 -27.45 -87.42 -2.15
N SER A 400 -27.79 -87.48 -3.42
CA SER A 400 -29.03 -88.10 -3.86
C SER A 400 -29.00 -89.66 -3.79
N SER A 401 -30.16 -90.26 -3.74
CA SER A 401 -30.26 -91.74 -3.86
C SER A 401 -29.93 -92.19 -5.31
N PRO A 402 -29.44 -93.41 -5.51
CA PRO A 402 -29.28 -94.43 -4.50
C PRO A 402 -28.06 -94.28 -3.60
N LYS A 403 -28.27 -94.36 -2.27
CA LYS A 403 -27.21 -94.29 -1.25
C LYS A 403 -27.53 -95.18 -0.08
N VAL A 404 -26.56 -95.86 0.49
CA VAL A 404 -26.67 -96.68 1.69
C VAL A 404 -25.62 -96.34 2.68
N PHE A 405 -26.01 -96.11 3.92
CA PHE A 405 -25.10 -95.83 4.99
C PHE A 405 -24.97 -97.06 5.91
N THR A 406 -23.79 -97.61 6.02
CA THR A 406 -23.49 -98.73 6.90
C THR A 406 -22.33 -98.37 7.81
N ARG A 407 -22.52 -98.46 9.18
CA ARG A 407 -21.54 -98.03 10.16
C ARG A 407 -21.09 -96.59 9.86
N ASP A 408 -19.89 -96.37 9.51
CA ASP A 408 -19.21 -95.06 9.21
C ASP A 408 -18.90 -94.87 7.75
N THR A 409 -19.45 -95.73 6.85
CA THR A 409 -19.18 -95.61 5.43
C THR A 409 -20.50 -95.41 4.63
N LEU A 410 -20.46 -94.36 3.81
CA LEU A 410 -21.53 -94.07 2.84
C LEU A 410 -21.18 -94.67 1.50
N PHE A 411 -22.02 -95.60 1.06
CA PHE A 411 -21.95 -96.20 -0.27
C PHE A 411 -22.93 -95.48 -1.21
N ILE A 412 -22.43 -95.12 -2.37
CA ILE A 412 -23.23 -94.45 -3.45
C ILE A 412 -23.02 -95.18 -4.74
N THR A 413 -23.85 -94.96 -5.71
CA THR A 413 -23.72 -95.53 -7.06
C THR A 413 -23.30 -94.44 -8.03
N LYS A 414 -22.87 -94.79 -9.24
CA LYS A 414 -22.57 -93.84 -10.33
C LYS A 414 -23.75 -92.94 -10.70
N ASP A 415 -24.99 -93.29 -10.33
CA ASP A 415 -26.14 -92.46 -10.60
C ASP A 415 -26.41 -91.42 -9.46
N SER A 416 -25.80 -91.58 -8.33
CA SER A 416 -25.92 -90.67 -7.25
C SER A 416 -25.24 -89.33 -7.61
N LYS A 417 -25.87 -88.24 -7.19
CA LYS A 417 -25.35 -86.87 -7.43
C LYS A 417 -24.97 -86.26 -6.11
N ILE A 418 -23.78 -85.62 -6.08
CA ILE A 418 -23.35 -84.81 -4.96
C ILE A 418 -23.65 -83.33 -5.31
N THR A 419 -24.51 -82.67 -4.56
CA THR A 419 -24.87 -81.28 -4.71
C THR A 419 -24.21 -80.52 -3.60
N LEU A 420 -23.42 -79.56 -3.92
CA LEU A 420 -22.79 -78.61 -2.97
C LEU A 420 -23.66 -77.37 -2.84
N LYS A 421 -23.78 -76.87 -1.62
CA LYS A 421 -24.52 -75.63 -1.28
C LYS A 421 -23.62 -74.73 -0.46
N SER A 422 -23.70 -73.42 -0.69
CA SER A 422 -23.04 -72.43 0.07
C SER A 422 -24.03 -71.38 0.54
N PHE A 423 -23.95 -70.97 1.77
CA PHE A 423 -24.78 -69.94 2.41
C PHE A 423 -23.89 -68.93 3.10
N ASP A 424 -24.07 -67.70 2.73
CA ASP A 424 -23.49 -66.56 3.39
C ASP A 424 -24.59 -65.50 3.63
N TYR A 425 -24.67 -64.98 4.86
CA TYR A 425 -25.73 -64.05 5.27
C TYR A 425 -25.37 -62.59 5.05
N GLU A 426 -24.08 -62.30 4.89
CA GLU A 426 -23.54 -60.95 4.76
C GLU A 426 -23.26 -60.60 3.30
N SER A 427 -22.08 -60.98 2.77
CA SER A 427 -21.67 -60.65 1.41
C SER A 427 -22.28 -61.52 0.34
N GLY A 428 -22.82 -62.67 0.74
CA GLY A 428 -23.29 -63.73 -0.18
C GLY A 428 -22.12 -64.60 -0.65
N SER A 429 -22.49 -65.79 -1.10
CA SER A 429 -21.50 -66.72 -1.61
C SER A 429 -21.24 -66.51 -3.11
N ALA A 430 -19.98 -66.21 -3.48
CA ALA A 430 -19.60 -65.98 -4.87
C ALA A 430 -19.48 -67.30 -5.65
N ARG A 431 -18.81 -68.31 -5.08
CA ARG A 431 -18.60 -69.59 -5.73
C ARG A 431 -18.21 -70.69 -4.77
N ILE A 432 -18.30 -71.92 -5.21
CA ILE A 432 -17.76 -73.10 -4.55
C ILE A 432 -16.68 -73.67 -5.46
N ASP A 433 -15.51 -73.85 -4.95
CA ASP A 433 -14.42 -74.57 -5.61
C ASP A 433 -14.32 -75.95 -4.98
N TYR A 434 -14.16 -77.04 -5.82
CA TYR A 434 -14.12 -78.39 -5.35
C TYR A 434 -13.01 -79.21 -6.07
N LYS A 435 -12.58 -80.27 -5.45
CA LYS A 435 -11.66 -81.23 -6.05
C LYS A 435 -12.10 -82.65 -5.63
N ILE A 436 -11.92 -83.59 -6.52
CA ILE A 436 -12.17 -85.03 -6.28
C ILE A 436 -10.80 -85.68 -6.15
N ASP A 437 -10.52 -86.33 -5.01
CA ASP A 437 -9.28 -87.00 -4.71
C ASP A 437 -8.07 -86.06 -4.90
N ASN A 438 -7.12 -86.39 -5.78
CA ASN A 438 -5.96 -85.62 -6.12
C ASN A 438 -6.09 -84.86 -7.45
N ALA A 439 -7.33 -84.74 -8.01
CA ALA A 439 -7.58 -84.00 -9.23
C ALA A 439 -7.35 -82.50 -9.04
N THR A 440 -7.31 -81.73 -10.13
CA THR A 440 -7.28 -80.28 -10.13
C THR A 440 -8.55 -79.71 -9.52
N THR A 441 -8.42 -78.53 -8.87
CA THR A 441 -9.58 -77.83 -8.33
C THR A 441 -10.41 -77.28 -9.48
N GLU A 442 -11.75 -77.52 -9.43
CA GLU A 442 -12.76 -77.03 -10.39
C GLU A 442 -13.78 -76.11 -9.68
N THR A 443 -14.36 -75.21 -10.40
CA THR A 443 -15.48 -74.40 -9.90
C THR A 443 -16.80 -75.22 -10.05
N TYR A 444 -17.53 -75.33 -8.96
CA TYR A 444 -18.77 -76.02 -8.91
C TYR A 444 -19.89 -75.31 -9.70
N SER A 445 -20.37 -75.93 -10.74
CA SER A 445 -21.45 -75.41 -11.58
C SER A 445 -22.65 -76.35 -11.69
N GLN A 446 -22.45 -77.63 -11.40
CA GLN A 446 -23.47 -78.68 -11.47
C GLN A 446 -23.15 -79.83 -10.53
N SER A 447 -24.18 -80.65 -10.21
CA SER A 447 -24.01 -81.82 -9.35
C SER A 447 -22.89 -82.72 -9.84
N ILE A 448 -22.04 -83.14 -8.92
CA ILE A 448 -20.91 -84.05 -9.19
C ILE A 448 -21.37 -85.46 -9.24
N LYS A 449 -20.92 -86.26 -10.26
CA LYS A 449 -21.06 -87.71 -10.35
C LYS A 449 -19.70 -88.32 -10.30
N LEU A 450 -19.57 -89.42 -9.52
CA LEU A 450 -18.30 -90.20 -9.48
C LEU A 450 -18.41 -91.34 -10.56
N SER A 451 -17.39 -91.42 -11.37
CA SER A 451 -17.34 -92.31 -12.53
C SER A 451 -16.56 -93.60 -12.30
N SER A 452 -15.73 -93.67 -11.30
CA SER A 452 -14.91 -94.84 -10.95
C SER A 452 -15.33 -95.49 -9.65
N ASP A 453 -15.05 -96.79 -9.53
CA ASP A 453 -15.29 -97.51 -8.29
C ASP A 453 -14.17 -97.31 -7.30
N GLY A 454 -14.48 -97.27 -5.99
CA GLY A 454 -13.49 -97.14 -4.94
C GLY A 454 -13.85 -96.10 -3.86
N LYS A 455 -12.90 -95.75 -3.07
CA LYS A 455 -13.04 -94.71 -2.07
C LYS A 455 -12.65 -93.37 -2.67
N HIS A 456 -13.54 -92.43 -2.61
CA HIS A 456 -13.32 -91.04 -3.12
C HIS A 456 -13.46 -90.05 -1.99
N THR A 457 -12.67 -88.97 -2.15
CA THR A 457 -12.73 -87.78 -1.29
C THR A 457 -13.12 -86.58 -2.13
N VAL A 458 -14.22 -85.92 -1.76
CA VAL A 458 -14.62 -84.62 -2.36
C VAL A 458 -14.32 -83.55 -1.35
N ALA A 459 -13.27 -82.77 -1.62
CA ALA A 459 -12.94 -81.58 -0.85
C ALA A 459 -13.51 -80.34 -1.54
N TYR A 460 -14.09 -79.40 -0.80
CA TYR A 460 -14.74 -78.24 -1.38
C TYR A 460 -14.57 -77.02 -0.44
N THR A 461 -14.48 -75.83 -1.03
CA THR A 461 -14.29 -74.55 -0.35
C THR A 461 -15.27 -73.50 -0.91
N GLY A 462 -15.93 -72.79 -0.07
CA GLY A 462 -16.77 -71.64 -0.47
C GLY A 462 -15.91 -70.37 -0.48
N ILE A 463 -16.25 -69.51 -1.41
CA ILE A 463 -15.62 -68.19 -1.55
C ILE A 463 -16.76 -67.19 -1.63
N ASP A 464 -16.70 -66.19 -0.78
CA ASP A 464 -17.55 -64.99 -0.73
C ASP A 464 -16.97 -63.83 -1.52
#